data_26b018a5b0fc31badf6ed820a7acbfaa
#
_entry.id   26b018a5b0fc31badf6ed820a7acbfaa
#
_cell.length_a   1.000
_cell.length_b   1.000
_cell.length_c   1.000
_cell.angle_alpha   90.00
_cell.angle_beta   90.00
_cell.angle_gamma   90.00
#
_symmetry.space_group_name_H-M   'P 1'
#
loop_
_entity.id
_entity.type
_entity.pdbx_description
1 polymer ?
#
loop_
_entity_poly.entity_id
_entity_poly.type
_entity_poly.pdbx_seq_one_letter_code
_entity_poly.pdbx_strand_id
1 'polypeptide(L)'
;MINKKTVLAASVALACSFPSFAEQTFRIVVEANNNKASIVKSALQAKNVKIEKEIKSLESFAVTINKAQLAEIAGLSNIKAFYPDVSRKLMSEEPMQFLPYGYTMVQADKVQYQGGQKVCVIDSGYALSHPDLPSAGVTGSADGGAGVWYEDPFGHGTHVAGTIAAIDDNKGSAGIVGDHSLDMHIVRVFAGNGSWAYASDLAGAIDECQQAGSTVISMSLGGKYSSPIEERAINKVARNNILMIAAAGNSGDASHSYPASYDSVVSVAAVDSVKQHASFSQRSSQVELSAPGVGVFSTIPVGKGRFSKFNVMQDDVNFQHYALDGSRFGSVTGELVDCGRGTESCGDVTGKICLVERGDSPFYSKVEQCEADGGVGVIIRNNIEGELVGNINPTTLVVGAVMMNEGLHLMEQLGQETTISVAEFTDHDFKSGTSMATPHVSGVAAVVWSNFPECTANGIRLALRASADDQGEAGYDHAYGWGVVQAKAAVDYISEHGCSAPKGVLRGGDGSAH
;
A
#
# COMPACT_ATOMS: atom_id res chain seq x y z
N MET A 1 50.75 -4.11 -29.69
CA MET A 1 49.94 -5.15 -28.98
C MET A 1 49.64 -4.61 -27.60
N ILE A 2 48.43 -4.11 -27.39
CA ILE A 2 47.98 -3.59 -26.09
C ILE A 2 47.82 -4.80 -25.17
N ASN A 3 48.54 -4.78 -24.05
CA ASN A 3 48.60 -5.92 -23.13
C ASN A 3 47.19 -6.11 -22.49
N LYS A 4 46.58 -7.30 -22.65
CA LYS A 4 45.22 -7.61 -22.10
C LYS A 4 45.07 -7.28 -20.61
N LYS A 5 46.18 -7.29 -19.86
CA LYS A 5 46.23 -6.89 -18.44
C LYS A 5 45.94 -5.40 -18.22
N THR A 6 46.43 -4.54 -19.12
CA THR A 6 46.23 -3.07 -19.02
C THR A 6 44.79 -2.68 -19.38
N VAL A 7 44.16 -3.41 -20.32
CA VAL A 7 42.75 -3.14 -20.72
C VAL A 7 41.80 -3.58 -19.62
N LEU A 8 42.04 -4.68 -18.92
CA LEU A 8 41.18 -5.16 -17.85
C LEU A 8 41.30 -4.30 -16.56
N ALA A 9 42.55 -3.86 -16.25
CA ALA A 9 42.73 -2.89 -15.15
C ALA A 9 42.06 -1.54 -15.43
N ALA A 10 42.05 -1.09 -16.69
CA ALA A 10 41.32 0.11 -17.13
C ALA A 10 39.78 -0.09 -17.06
N SER A 11 39.27 -1.28 -17.39
CA SER A 11 37.84 -1.59 -17.33
C SER A 11 37.30 -1.66 -15.89
N VAL A 12 38.10 -2.22 -14.97
CA VAL A 12 37.77 -2.22 -13.53
C VAL A 12 37.84 -0.79 -12.96
N ALA A 13 38.77 0.05 -13.47
CA ALA A 13 38.88 1.44 -13.03
C ALA A 13 37.79 2.34 -13.64
N LEU A 14 37.26 2.03 -14.84
CA LEU A 14 36.23 2.83 -15.50
C LEU A 14 34.82 2.60 -14.90
N ALA A 15 34.55 1.42 -14.34
CA ALA A 15 33.30 1.13 -13.61
C ALA A 15 33.20 1.88 -12.26
N CYS A 16 34.25 2.62 -11.85
CA CYS A 16 34.33 3.34 -10.60
C CYS A 16 34.50 4.87 -10.80
N SER A 17 33.94 5.45 -11.84
CA SER A 17 34.02 6.89 -12.12
C SER A 17 32.96 7.69 -11.36
N PHE A 18 33.20 7.94 -10.04
CA PHE A 18 32.58 9.02 -9.27
C PHE A 18 33.67 9.87 -8.61
N PRO A 19 33.43 11.21 -8.42
CA PRO A 19 34.49 12.11 -8.02
C PRO A 19 34.85 12.00 -6.54
N SER A 20 36.13 12.06 -6.26
CA SER A 20 36.85 12.38 -5.03
C SER A 20 36.36 11.80 -3.68
N PHE A 21 36.76 10.54 -3.39
CA PHE A 21 37.15 10.11 -2.04
C PHE A 21 38.29 9.10 -2.16
N ALA A 22 39.47 9.42 -1.59
CA ALA A 22 40.68 8.61 -1.62
C ALA A 22 40.58 7.28 -0.83
N GLU A 23 39.44 7.00 -0.21
CA GLU A 23 39.24 5.84 0.70
C GLU A 23 38.21 4.81 0.22
N GLN A 24 37.60 4.98 -0.95
CA GLN A 24 36.62 4.00 -1.42
C GLN A 24 37.29 2.68 -1.81
N THR A 25 37.01 1.62 -1.06
CA THR A 25 37.47 0.26 -1.33
C THR A 25 36.44 -0.54 -2.12
N PHE A 26 36.92 -1.50 -2.93
CA PHE A 26 36.09 -2.42 -3.71
C PHE A 26 36.72 -3.81 -3.68
N ARG A 27 35.94 -4.84 -4.02
CA ARG A 27 36.41 -6.23 -4.03
C ARG A 27 36.73 -6.70 -5.44
N ILE A 28 37.89 -7.35 -5.59
CA ILE A 28 38.33 -8.02 -6.82
C ILE A 28 38.90 -9.39 -6.51
N VAL A 29 38.95 -10.22 -7.54
CA VAL A 29 39.72 -11.47 -7.53
C VAL A 29 41.03 -11.26 -8.30
N VAL A 30 42.14 -11.58 -7.68
CA VAL A 30 43.48 -11.55 -8.26
C VAL A 30 43.88 -13.00 -8.56
N GLU A 31 44.06 -13.35 -9.85
CA GLU A 31 44.51 -14.66 -10.30
C GLU A 31 46.02 -14.63 -10.52
N ALA A 32 46.74 -15.57 -9.90
CA ALA A 32 48.17 -15.72 -10.09
C ALA A 32 48.48 -16.51 -11.37
N ASN A 33 49.70 -16.33 -11.91
CA ASN A 33 50.25 -17.26 -12.90
C ASN A 33 50.52 -18.62 -12.23
N ASN A 34 50.50 -19.70 -13.02
CA ASN A 34 50.67 -21.06 -12.53
C ASN A 34 51.89 -21.19 -11.59
N ASN A 35 51.69 -21.81 -10.44
CA ASN A 35 52.67 -22.02 -9.38
C ASN A 35 53.26 -20.71 -8.79
N LYS A 36 52.56 -19.55 -8.90
CA LYS A 36 53.04 -18.27 -8.38
C LYS A 36 52.13 -17.72 -7.26
N ALA A 37 51.16 -18.48 -6.79
CA ALA A 37 50.22 -18.02 -5.76
C ALA A 37 50.91 -17.50 -4.48
N SER A 38 51.94 -18.20 -3.98
CA SER A 38 52.68 -17.77 -2.79
C SER A 38 53.38 -16.42 -2.98
N ILE A 39 53.94 -16.18 -4.17
CA ILE A 39 54.60 -14.91 -4.49
C ILE A 39 53.58 -13.77 -4.57
N VAL A 40 52.45 -14.03 -5.24
CA VAL A 40 51.35 -13.05 -5.33
C VAL A 40 50.80 -12.74 -3.94
N LYS A 41 50.56 -13.75 -3.10
CA LYS A 41 50.11 -13.56 -1.72
C LYS A 41 51.05 -12.64 -0.92
N SER A 42 52.36 -12.93 -0.96
CA SER A 42 53.35 -12.10 -0.29
C SER A 42 53.38 -10.67 -0.83
N ALA A 43 53.21 -10.49 -2.13
CA ALA A 43 53.16 -9.16 -2.76
C ALA A 43 51.90 -8.37 -2.36
N LEU A 44 50.73 -9.01 -2.26
CA LEU A 44 49.50 -8.41 -1.79
C LEU A 44 49.64 -7.98 -0.33
N GLN A 45 50.20 -8.82 0.52
CA GLN A 45 50.46 -8.52 1.94
C GLN A 45 51.45 -7.35 2.11
N ALA A 46 52.52 -7.32 1.32
CA ALA A 46 53.52 -6.25 1.35
C ALA A 46 52.93 -4.87 0.93
N LYS A 47 51.82 -4.87 0.20
CA LYS A 47 51.07 -3.65 -0.20
C LYS A 47 49.87 -3.35 0.70
N ASN A 48 49.78 -4.00 1.87
CA ASN A 48 48.67 -3.89 2.81
C ASN A 48 47.29 -4.13 2.16
N VAL A 49 47.24 -4.98 1.15
CA VAL A 49 45.99 -5.41 0.53
C VAL A 49 45.32 -6.45 1.43
N LYS A 50 44.09 -6.20 1.81
CA LYS A 50 43.32 -7.15 2.63
C LYS A 50 42.86 -8.34 1.81
N ILE A 51 43.41 -9.52 2.13
CA ILE A 51 43.01 -10.81 1.53
C ILE A 51 41.80 -11.32 2.29
N GLU A 52 40.65 -11.38 1.63
CA GLU A 52 39.39 -11.86 2.19
C GLU A 52 39.27 -13.38 2.10
N LYS A 53 39.76 -13.94 0.98
CA LYS A 53 39.69 -15.38 0.72
C LYS A 53 40.82 -15.83 -0.22
N GLU A 54 41.43 -16.98 0.06
CA GLU A 54 42.35 -17.70 -0.83
C GLU A 54 41.60 -18.86 -1.50
N ILE A 55 41.59 -18.89 -2.83
CA ILE A 55 40.99 -19.97 -3.63
C ILE A 55 42.12 -20.82 -4.19
N LYS A 56 42.59 -21.78 -3.39
CA LYS A 56 43.81 -22.56 -3.68
C LYS A 56 43.77 -23.29 -5.00
N SER A 57 42.65 -23.92 -5.35
CA SER A 57 42.46 -24.67 -6.60
C SER A 57 42.55 -23.82 -7.87
N LEU A 58 42.36 -22.50 -7.74
CA LEU A 58 42.42 -21.55 -8.85
C LEU A 58 43.62 -20.60 -8.75
N GLU A 59 44.52 -20.82 -7.79
CA GLU A 59 45.65 -19.94 -7.49
C GLU A 59 45.22 -18.44 -7.40
N SER A 60 44.08 -18.17 -6.77
CA SER A 60 43.43 -16.86 -6.80
C SER A 60 43.13 -16.36 -5.40
N PHE A 61 43.03 -15.02 -5.27
CA PHE A 61 42.76 -14.31 -4.02
C PHE A 61 41.64 -13.33 -4.20
N ALA A 62 40.56 -13.45 -3.44
CA ALA A 62 39.58 -12.37 -3.31
C ALA A 62 40.16 -11.34 -2.34
N VAL A 63 40.22 -10.07 -2.74
CA VAL A 63 40.85 -9.00 -1.97
C VAL A 63 39.96 -7.76 -1.94
N THR A 64 40.01 -7.02 -0.81
CA THR A 64 39.48 -5.66 -0.70
C THR A 64 40.61 -4.67 -0.92
N ILE A 65 40.44 -3.75 -1.87
CA ILE A 65 41.49 -2.90 -2.39
C ILE A 65 40.93 -1.52 -2.78
N ASN A 66 41.75 -0.47 -2.63
CA ASN A 66 41.45 0.86 -3.16
C ASN A 66 42.17 1.11 -4.50
N LYS A 67 41.86 2.22 -5.17
CA LYS A 67 42.43 2.56 -6.48
C LYS A 67 43.95 2.67 -6.47
N ALA A 68 44.55 3.19 -5.40
CA ALA A 68 45.99 3.32 -5.28
C ALA A 68 46.67 1.95 -5.18
N GLN A 69 46.18 1.09 -4.31
CA GLN A 69 46.65 -0.29 -4.17
C GLN A 69 46.49 -1.09 -5.45
N LEU A 70 45.37 -0.93 -6.19
CA LEU A 70 45.18 -1.58 -7.49
C LEU A 70 46.26 -1.15 -8.48
N ALA A 71 46.59 0.13 -8.57
CA ALA A 71 47.64 0.65 -9.43
C ALA A 71 49.02 0.03 -9.08
N GLU A 72 49.31 -0.15 -7.79
CA GLU A 72 50.57 -0.74 -7.34
C GLU A 72 50.71 -2.23 -7.69
N ILE A 73 49.61 -2.99 -7.71
CA ILE A 73 49.66 -4.42 -8.03
C ILE A 73 49.42 -4.73 -9.52
N ALA A 74 48.88 -3.82 -10.27
CA ALA A 74 48.54 -4.01 -11.69
C ALA A 74 49.76 -4.35 -12.57
N GLY A 75 50.93 -3.86 -12.18
CA GLY A 75 52.19 -4.09 -12.89
C GLY A 75 52.95 -5.39 -12.48
N LEU A 76 52.47 -6.13 -11.50
CA LEU A 76 53.17 -7.33 -11.01
C LEU A 76 53.14 -8.47 -12.04
N SER A 77 54.31 -8.94 -12.43
CA SER A 77 54.49 -9.95 -13.51
C SER A 77 53.90 -11.33 -13.16
N ASN A 78 53.76 -11.62 -11.89
CA ASN A 78 53.23 -12.91 -11.40
C ASN A 78 51.68 -12.96 -11.32
N ILE A 79 51.01 -11.86 -11.63
CA ILE A 79 49.53 -11.79 -11.71
C ILE A 79 49.11 -12.06 -13.15
N LYS A 80 48.18 -12.98 -13.32
CA LYS A 80 47.62 -13.40 -14.60
C LYS A 80 46.46 -12.49 -15.01
N ALA A 81 45.53 -12.23 -14.08
CA ALA A 81 44.34 -11.45 -14.35
C ALA A 81 43.72 -10.87 -13.08
N PHE A 82 42.88 -9.88 -13.28
CA PHE A 82 41.98 -9.29 -12.28
C PHE A 82 40.54 -9.46 -12.74
N TYR A 83 39.64 -9.81 -11.80
CA TYR A 83 38.20 -9.92 -12.06
C TYR A 83 37.41 -9.15 -11.00
N PRO A 84 36.27 -8.57 -11.32
CA PRO A 84 35.34 -8.11 -10.30
C PRO A 84 34.88 -9.26 -9.39
N ASP A 85 34.95 -9.07 -8.09
CA ASP A 85 34.37 -10.05 -7.13
C ASP A 85 32.89 -9.68 -6.95
N VAL A 86 32.07 -10.13 -7.88
CA VAL A 86 30.65 -9.80 -7.91
C VAL A 86 29.88 -10.52 -6.82
N SER A 87 29.07 -9.78 -6.08
CA SER A 87 28.21 -10.32 -5.02
C SER A 87 27.21 -11.34 -5.59
N ARG A 88 26.85 -12.32 -4.75
CA ARG A 88 25.74 -13.23 -4.99
C ARG A 88 24.77 -13.10 -3.84
N LYS A 89 23.48 -13.08 -4.14
CA LYS A 89 22.39 -13.17 -3.16
C LYS A 89 21.78 -14.57 -3.24
N LEU A 90 21.18 -15.00 -2.15
CA LEU A 90 20.25 -16.11 -2.24
C LEU A 90 19.13 -15.67 -3.19
N MET A 91 18.79 -16.54 -4.14
CA MET A 91 17.62 -16.35 -4.99
C MET A 91 16.39 -16.81 -4.20
N SER A 92 16.08 -16.11 -3.14
CA SER A 92 14.75 -16.08 -2.55
C SER A 92 14.05 -14.87 -3.14
N GLU A 93 12.83 -15.00 -3.58
CA GLU A 93 11.96 -13.85 -3.76
C GLU A 93 11.84 -13.19 -2.38
N GLU A 94 12.38 -11.99 -2.23
CA GLU A 94 12.09 -11.19 -1.04
C GLU A 94 10.59 -10.89 -1.07
N PRO A 95 9.86 -11.14 0.01
CA PRO A 95 8.46 -10.76 0.09
C PRO A 95 8.35 -9.28 -0.25
N MET A 96 7.49 -8.96 -1.21
CA MET A 96 7.28 -7.58 -1.64
C MET A 96 6.12 -6.98 -0.85
N GLN A 97 6.26 -5.74 -0.39
CA GLN A 97 5.15 -4.97 0.15
C GLN A 97 4.47 -4.20 -0.98
N PHE A 98 3.16 -4.33 -1.06
CA PHE A 98 2.30 -3.44 -1.83
C PHE A 98 1.71 -2.40 -0.88
N LEU A 99 2.22 -1.18 -0.93
CA LEU A 99 1.62 -0.07 -0.17
C LEU A 99 0.24 0.25 -0.77
N PRO A 100 -0.85 0.11 -0.01
CA PRO A 100 -2.17 0.48 -0.49
C PRO A 100 -2.21 1.95 -0.89
N TYR A 101 -2.83 2.26 -2.04
CA TYR A 101 -2.94 3.66 -2.48
C TYR A 101 -3.63 4.54 -1.44
N GLY A 102 -4.53 3.96 -0.66
CA GLY A 102 -5.23 4.64 0.41
C GLY A 102 -4.31 5.15 1.52
N TYR A 103 -3.21 4.44 1.79
CA TYR A 103 -2.22 4.82 2.81
C TYR A 103 -1.63 6.22 2.54
N THR A 104 -1.21 6.48 1.31
CA THR A 104 -0.67 7.79 0.91
C THR A 104 -1.76 8.82 0.64
N MET A 105 -2.90 8.41 0.06
CA MET A 105 -4.01 9.31 -0.25
C MET A 105 -4.57 9.99 1.01
N VAL A 106 -4.66 9.27 2.13
CA VAL A 106 -5.10 9.86 3.40
C VAL A 106 -3.96 10.43 4.24
N GLN A 107 -2.73 10.54 3.69
CA GLN A 107 -1.53 11.08 4.33
C GLN A 107 -1.10 10.30 5.60
N ALA A 108 -1.36 9.00 5.67
CA ALA A 108 -0.91 8.18 6.80
C ALA A 108 0.62 8.08 6.88
N ASP A 109 1.29 8.11 5.73
CA ASP A 109 2.75 8.17 5.57
C ASP A 109 3.41 9.42 6.20
N LYS A 110 2.62 10.45 6.50
CA LYS A 110 3.11 11.75 7.00
C LYS A 110 2.89 11.97 8.49
N VAL A 111 2.26 11.01 9.19
CA VAL A 111 1.94 11.14 10.62
C VAL A 111 2.24 9.84 11.35
N GLN A 112 3.01 9.93 12.44
CA GLN A 112 3.27 8.78 13.29
C GLN A 112 2.18 8.63 14.36
N TYR A 113 1.78 7.40 14.62
CA TYR A 113 0.93 7.05 15.76
C TYR A 113 1.71 7.16 17.06
N GLN A 114 1.12 7.82 18.08
CA GLN A 114 1.79 8.09 19.37
C GLN A 114 1.31 7.18 20.51
N GLY A 115 0.44 6.21 20.20
CA GLY A 115 -0.11 5.28 21.20
C GLY A 115 -1.36 5.80 21.90
N GLY A 116 -1.90 4.97 22.80
CA GLY A 116 -2.98 5.33 23.71
C GLY A 116 -4.39 5.27 23.15
N GLN A 117 -4.58 4.93 21.87
CA GLN A 117 -5.89 4.72 21.28
C GLN A 117 -6.17 3.22 21.12
N LYS A 118 -7.45 2.86 21.21
CA LYS A 118 -7.93 1.51 20.91
C LYS A 118 -9.05 1.57 19.90
N VAL A 119 -8.90 0.84 18.79
CA VAL A 119 -9.93 0.72 17.76
C VAL A 119 -10.72 -0.56 17.95
N CYS A 120 -12.03 -0.46 18.07
CA CYS A 120 -12.94 -1.61 18.02
C CYS A 120 -13.42 -1.80 16.58
N VAL A 121 -13.34 -3.03 16.07
CA VAL A 121 -13.87 -3.42 14.76
C VAL A 121 -15.04 -4.37 14.99
N ILE A 122 -16.25 -3.96 14.58
CA ILE A 122 -17.46 -4.79 14.61
C ILE A 122 -17.67 -5.36 13.21
N ASP A 123 -17.37 -6.66 13.01
CA ASP A 123 -17.36 -7.27 11.67
C ASP A 123 -17.49 -8.81 11.71
N SER A 124 -17.00 -9.50 10.68
CA SER A 124 -17.06 -10.97 10.50
C SER A 124 -15.97 -11.75 11.24
N GLY A 125 -15.08 -11.09 11.97
CA GLY A 125 -13.98 -11.69 12.72
C GLY A 125 -12.60 -11.14 12.31
N TYR A 126 -11.55 -11.84 12.75
CA TYR A 126 -10.16 -11.45 12.57
C TYR A 126 -9.27 -12.69 12.42
N ALA A 127 -8.47 -12.75 11.40
CA ALA A 127 -7.50 -13.83 11.23
C ALA A 127 -6.26 -13.61 12.13
N LEU A 128 -6.37 -13.95 13.42
CA LEU A 128 -5.34 -13.65 14.44
C LEU A 128 -3.96 -14.28 14.12
N SER A 129 -3.93 -15.36 13.34
CA SER A 129 -2.69 -16.02 12.91
C SER A 129 -2.12 -15.46 11.61
N HIS A 130 -2.69 -14.39 11.06
CA HIS A 130 -2.22 -13.79 9.81
C HIS A 130 -0.84 -13.14 10.02
N PRO A 131 0.17 -13.45 9.15
CA PRO A 131 1.54 -12.97 9.35
C PRO A 131 1.69 -11.44 9.26
N ASP A 132 0.80 -10.78 8.51
CA ASP A 132 0.80 -9.35 8.26
C ASP A 132 -0.19 -8.57 9.17
N LEU A 133 -0.65 -9.18 10.25
CA LEU A 133 -1.56 -8.55 11.21
C LEU A 133 -1.01 -8.62 12.64
N PRO A 134 -1.21 -7.58 13.47
CA PRO A 134 -0.84 -7.62 14.87
C PRO A 134 -1.56 -8.76 15.60
N SER A 135 -0.83 -9.49 16.44
CA SER A 135 -1.39 -10.49 17.36
C SER A 135 -1.31 -10.03 18.82
N ALA A 136 -0.36 -9.16 19.14
CA ALA A 136 -0.25 -8.53 20.45
C ALA A 136 -1.17 -7.29 20.53
N GLY A 137 -1.76 -7.04 21.70
CA GLY A 137 -2.70 -5.92 21.90
C GLY A 137 -4.08 -6.12 21.27
N VAL A 138 -4.35 -7.28 20.67
CA VAL A 138 -5.65 -7.62 20.07
C VAL A 138 -6.45 -8.48 21.03
N THR A 139 -7.65 -8.01 21.34
CA THR A 139 -8.64 -8.72 22.17
C THR A 139 -9.95 -8.85 21.38
N GLY A 140 -10.90 -9.59 21.87
CA GLY A 140 -12.20 -9.63 21.21
C GLY A 140 -13.23 -10.49 21.89
N SER A 141 -14.45 -10.38 21.38
CA SER A 141 -15.63 -11.12 21.76
C SER A 141 -16.42 -11.53 20.51
N ALA A 142 -17.42 -12.38 20.68
CA ALA A 142 -18.28 -12.80 19.61
C ALA A 142 -19.71 -12.96 20.12
N ASP A 143 -20.68 -12.52 19.32
CA ASP A 143 -22.07 -12.85 19.57
C ASP A 143 -22.30 -14.37 19.47
N GLY A 144 -23.18 -14.89 20.34
CA GLY A 144 -23.34 -16.31 20.63
C GLY A 144 -23.65 -17.26 19.45
N GLY A 145 -23.88 -16.73 18.27
CA GLY A 145 -24.09 -17.49 17.01
C GLY A 145 -23.06 -17.26 15.93
N ALA A 146 -22.19 -16.26 16.11
CA ALA A 146 -21.27 -15.81 15.06
C ALA A 146 -19.99 -16.67 14.95
N GLY A 147 -19.61 -17.40 16.02
CA GLY A 147 -18.36 -18.15 16.11
C GLY A 147 -17.31 -17.40 16.93
N VAL A 148 -16.05 -17.81 16.86
CA VAL A 148 -14.97 -17.18 17.63
C VAL A 148 -14.43 -15.94 16.91
N TRP A 149 -14.08 -14.89 17.64
CA TRP A 149 -13.65 -13.61 17.08
C TRP A 149 -12.29 -13.67 16.36
N TYR A 150 -11.42 -14.58 16.79
CA TYR A 150 -10.05 -14.75 16.25
C TYR A 150 -9.98 -15.62 15.00
N GLU A 151 -11.12 -15.93 14.41
CA GLU A 151 -11.26 -16.56 13.10
C GLU A 151 -12.19 -15.72 12.23
N ASP A 152 -11.88 -15.64 10.93
CA ASP A 152 -12.71 -14.95 9.96
C ASP A 152 -12.93 -15.80 8.69
N PRO A 153 -13.87 -16.73 8.72
CA PRO A 153 -14.17 -17.54 7.53
C PRO A 153 -14.68 -16.74 6.33
N PHE A 154 -15.26 -15.57 6.56
CA PHE A 154 -15.77 -14.70 5.50
C PHE A 154 -14.67 -13.78 4.91
N GLY A 155 -13.72 -13.33 5.74
CA GLY A 155 -12.56 -12.54 5.34
C GLY A 155 -12.82 -11.04 5.17
N HIS A 156 -14.01 -10.54 5.51
CA HIS A 156 -14.30 -9.11 5.43
C HIS A 156 -13.71 -8.35 6.62
N GLY A 157 -13.90 -8.82 7.83
CA GLY A 157 -13.35 -8.19 9.04
C GLY A 157 -11.82 -8.19 9.07
N THR A 158 -11.19 -9.26 8.55
CA THR A 158 -9.74 -9.33 8.37
C THR A 158 -9.25 -8.25 7.41
N HIS A 159 -9.96 -8.00 6.30
CA HIS A 159 -9.62 -6.97 5.34
C HIS A 159 -9.79 -5.56 5.94
N VAL A 160 -10.87 -5.32 6.66
CA VAL A 160 -11.12 -4.06 7.38
C VAL A 160 -10.02 -3.80 8.42
N ALA A 161 -9.69 -4.81 9.22
CA ALA A 161 -8.65 -4.69 10.25
C ALA A 161 -7.25 -4.46 9.64
N GLY A 162 -6.93 -5.11 8.53
CA GLY A 162 -5.67 -4.88 7.80
C GLY A 162 -5.57 -3.47 7.23
N THR A 163 -6.66 -2.91 6.72
CA THR A 163 -6.68 -1.50 6.29
C THR A 163 -6.36 -0.55 7.46
N ILE A 164 -6.76 -0.90 8.69
CA ILE A 164 -6.42 -0.11 9.88
C ILE A 164 -4.97 -0.37 10.31
N ALA A 165 -4.52 -1.64 10.38
CA ALA A 165 -3.35 -2.03 11.17
C ALA A 165 -2.47 -3.14 10.57
N ALA A 166 -2.51 -3.39 9.24
CA ALA A 166 -1.54 -4.28 8.61
C ALA A 166 -0.11 -3.77 8.85
N ILE A 167 0.81 -4.70 9.02
CA ILE A 167 2.16 -4.44 9.51
C ILE A 167 3.03 -3.81 8.42
N ASP A 168 3.63 -2.65 8.69
CA ASP A 168 4.58 -2.00 7.78
C ASP A 168 6.01 -2.53 8.02
N ASP A 169 6.34 -3.68 7.42
CA ASP A 169 7.62 -4.36 7.60
C ASP A 169 8.32 -4.74 6.28
N ASN A 170 7.96 -4.09 5.19
CA ASN A 170 8.40 -4.34 3.81
C ASN A 170 7.84 -5.64 3.21
N LYS A 171 6.73 -6.18 3.75
CA LYS A 171 6.04 -7.36 3.25
C LYS A 171 4.54 -7.12 3.22
N GLY A 172 3.81 -7.85 2.37
CA GLY A 172 2.36 -7.81 2.35
C GLY A 172 1.79 -6.43 2.07
N SER A 173 1.03 -5.89 3.01
CA SER A 173 0.36 -4.59 2.94
C SER A 173 0.88 -3.64 4.03
N ALA A 174 0.34 -2.43 4.11
CA ALA A 174 0.51 -1.53 5.25
C ALA A 174 -0.84 -0.93 5.63
N GLY A 175 -1.19 -1.01 6.90
CA GLY A 175 -2.35 -0.34 7.47
C GLY A 175 -2.07 1.12 7.81
N ILE A 176 -3.12 1.89 8.07
CA ILE A 176 -2.98 3.30 8.48
C ILE A 176 -2.13 3.44 9.75
N VAL A 177 -2.17 2.45 10.64
CA VAL A 177 -1.32 2.32 11.83
C VAL A 177 -0.52 1.03 11.71
N GLY A 178 0.56 1.06 10.94
CA GLY A 178 1.36 -0.14 10.60
C GLY A 178 2.50 -0.47 11.57
N ASP A 179 2.64 0.23 12.68
CA ASP A 179 3.77 0.12 13.62
C ASP A 179 3.60 -0.92 14.74
N HIS A 180 2.61 -1.81 14.66
CA HIS A 180 2.24 -2.84 15.63
C HIS A 180 1.77 -2.34 17.01
N SER A 181 1.65 -1.04 17.23
CA SER A 181 1.39 -0.48 18.56
C SER A 181 -0.07 -0.16 18.83
N LEU A 182 -0.96 -0.30 17.83
CA LEU A 182 -2.38 -0.06 17.99
C LEU A 182 -3.07 -1.21 18.74
N ASP A 183 -3.67 -0.89 19.86
CA ASP A 183 -4.60 -1.81 20.51
C ASP A 183 -5.90 -1.96 19.72
N MET A 184 -6.34 -3.20 19.51
CA MET A 184 -7.61 -3.48 18.85
C MET A 184 -8.53 -4.34 19.69
N HIS A 185 -9.83 -4.13 19.54
CA HIS A 185 -10.86 -5.03 20.03
C HIS A 185 -11.76 -5.45 18.89
N ILE A 186 -11.95 -6.75 18.70
CA ILE A 186 -12.74 -7.30 17.60
C ILE A 186 -14.06 -7.84 18.16
N VAL A 187 -15.17 -7.37 17.65
CA VAL A 187 -16.48 -7.96 17.98
C VAL A 187 -17.04 -8.62 16.73
N ARG A 188 -17.07 -9.95 16.76
CA ARG A 188 -17.61 -10.71 15.64
C ARG A 188 -19.13 -10.84 15.76
N VAL A 189 -19.85 -10.26 14.79
CA VAL A 189 -21.32 -10.28 14.74
C VAL A 189 -21.88 -11.06 13.54
N PHE A 190 -21.04 -11.39 12.55
CA PHE A 190 -21.44 -12.16 11.37
C PHE A 190 -20.96 -13.61 11.45
N ALA A 191 -21.85 -14.54 11.13
CA ALA A 191 -21.48 -15.94 10.94
C ALA A 191 -20.56 -16.12 9.72
N GLY A 192 -19.90 -17.27 9.59
CA GLY A 192 -18.90 -17.52 8.55
C GLY A 192 -19.39 -17.47 7.10
N ASN A 193 -20.69 -17.41 6.88
CA ASN A 193 -21.32 -17.21 5.57
C ASN A 193 -21.73 -15.75 5.30
N GLY A 194 -21.39 -14.81 6.19
CA GLY A 194 -21.77 -13.41 6.08
C GLY A 194 -23.27 -13.15 6.31
N SER A 195 -23.98 -14.08 6.97
CA SER A 195 -25.41 -13.91 7.30
C SER A 195 -25.63 -12.70 8.21
N TRP A 196 -26.85 -12.14 8.10
CA TRP A 196 -27.26 -10.90 8.75
C TRP A 196 -27.07 -10.92 10.27
N ALA A 197 -26.55 -9.82 10.84
CA ALA A 197 -26.69 -9.45 12.24
C ALA A 197 -27.95 -8.59 12.42
N TYR A 198 -28.57 -8.66 13.58
CA TYR A 198 -29.70 -7.82 13.91
C TYR A 198 -29.25 -6.52 14.59
N ALA A 199 -30.10 -5.50 14.58
CA ALA A 199 -29.82 -4.24 15.27
C ALA A 199 -29.61 -4.40 16.79
N SER A 200 -30.17 -5.45 17.40
CA SER A 200 -29.90 -5.81 18.80
C SER A 200 -28.49 -6.33 19.02
N ASP A 201 -27.98 -7.13 18.08
CA ASP A 201 -26.62 -7.67 18.14
C ASP A 201 -25.60 -6.53 17.98
N LEU A 202 -25.86 -5.61 17.05
CA LEU A 202 -25.03 -4.41 16.88
C LEU A 202 -25.06 -3.53 18.14
N ALA A 203 -26.23 -3.32 18.76
CA ALA A 203 -26.33 -2.56 20.00
C ALA A 203 -25.52 -3.22 21.14
N GLY A 204 -25.52 -4.55 21.23
CA GLY A 204 -24.68 -5.32 22.15
C GLY A 204 -23.19 -5.15 21.84
N ALA A 205 -22.81 -5.31 20.59
CA ALA A 205 -21.42 -5.18 20.14
C ALA A 205 -20.83 -3.78 20.42
N ILE A 206 -21.63 -2.73 20.22
CA ILE A 206 -21.24 -1.35 20.54
C ILE A 206 -20.98 -1.18 22.05
N ASP A 207 -21.81 -1.78 22.91
CA ASP A 207 -21.59 -1.77 24.37
C ASP A 207 -20.33 -2.56 24.77
N GLU A 208 -20.05 -3.69 24.13
CA GLU A 208 -18.82 -4.48 24.31
C GLU A 208 -17.57 -3.67 23.90
N CYS A 209 -17.59 -2.96 22.80
CA CYS A 209 -16.51 -2.04 22.39
C CYS A 209 -16.23 -0.97 23.46
N GLN A 210 -17.28 -0.39 24.04
CA GLN A 210 -17.14 0.56 25.15
C GLN A 210 -16.53 -0.10 26.40
N GLN A 211 -17.00 -1.29 26.77
CA GLN A 211 -16.47 -2.03 27.92
C GLN A 211 -15.00 -2.43 27.74
N ALA A 212 -14.57 -2.70 26.51
CA ALA A 212 -13.18 -2.95 26.16
C ALA A 212 -12.29 -1.71 26.24
N GLY A 213 -12.85 -0.53 26.50
CA GLY A 213 -12.13 0.75 26.60
C GLY A 213 -11.72 1.31 25.23
N SER A 214 -12.46 1.00 24.18
CA SER A 214 -12.18 1.53 22.84
C SER A 214 -12.54 2.99 22.74
N THR A 215 -11.73 3.75 22.00
CA THR A 215 -11.95 5.19 21.74
C THR A 215 -12.56 5.42 20.35
N VAL A 216 -12.30 4.51 19.41
CA VAL A 216 -12.87 4.51 18.06
C VAL A 216 -13.60 3.19 17.81
N ILE A 217 -14.79 3.26 17.22
CA ILE A 217 -15.54 2.07 16.77
C ILE A 217 -15.72 2.14 15.25
N SER A 218 -15.21 1.14 14.56
CA SER A 218 -15.30 0.97 13.11
C SER A 218 -16.39 -0.04 12.75
N MET A 219 -17.37 0.38 11.95
CA MET A 219 -18.55 -0.40 11.57
C MET A 219 -18.69 -0.45 10.05
N SER A 220 -18.00 -1.39 9.42
CA SER A 220 -18.05 -1.59 7.97
C SER A 220 -19.29 -2.40 7.55
N LEU A 221 -20.44 -2.04 8.07
CA LEU A 221 -21.73 -2.71 7.93
C LEU A 221 -22.88 -1.70 7.87
N GLY A 222 -24.05 -2.16 7.46
CA GLY A 222 -25.24 -1.30 7.50
C GLY A 222 -26.50 -1.98 7.00
N GLY A 223 -27.61 -1.32 7.27
CA GLY A 223 -28.94 -1.74 6.86
C GLY A 223 -29.84 -0.54 6.50
N LYS A 224 -30.88 -0.81 5.74
CA LYS A 224 -31.79 0.21 5.21
C LYS A 224 -32.65 0.90 6.25
N TYR A 225 -32.92 0.25 7.40
CA TYR A 225 -33.90 0.72 8.37
C TYR A 225 -33.22 1.08 9.68
N SER A 226 -33.62 2.22 10.26
CA SER A 226 -33.23 2.61 11.61
C SER A 226 -33.85 1.70 12.67
N SER A 227 -33.20 1.60 13.83
CA SER A 227 -33.68 0.84 14.98
C SER A 227 -33.56 1.68 16.26
N PRO A 228 -34.66 1.85 17.03
CA PRO A 228 -34.59 2.63 18.27
C PRO A 228 -33.65 2.03 19.35
N ILE A 229 -33.39 0.74 19.34
CA ILE A 229 -32.45 0.12 20.29
C ILE A 229 -31.01 0.43 19.90
N GLU A 230 -30.70 0.36 18.62
CA GLU A 230 -29.41 0.69 18.04
C GLU A 230 -29.09 2.17 18.26
N GLU A 231 -30.00 3.07 17.92
CA GLU A 231 -29.85 4.52 18.11
C GLU A 231 -29.59 4.89 19.58
N ARG A 232 -30.32 4.26 20.52
CA ARG A 232 -30.07 4.47 21.96
C ARG A 232 -28.69 3.99 22.41
N ALA A 233 -28.21 2.85 21.89
CA ALA A 233 -26.87 2.35 22.18
C ALA A 233 -25.81 3.33 21.65
N ILE A 234 -25.92 3.74 20.39
CA ILE A 234 -25.05 4.72 19.74
C ILE A 234 -25.00 6.04 20.52
N ASN A 235 -26.17 6.62 20.85
CA ASN A 235 -26.24 7.87 21.57
C ASN A 235 -25.71 7.76 23.02
N LYS A 236 -25.82 6.58 23.66
CA LYS A 236 -25.20 6.33 24.96
C LYS A 236 -23.68 6.34 24.85
N VAL A 237 -23.10 5.63 23.87
CA VAL A 237 -21.66 5.48 23.68
C VAL A 237 -21.02 6.80 23.22
N ALA A 238 -21.68 7.56 22.36
CA ALA A 238 -21.21 8.89 21.94
C ALA A 238 -21.00 9.85 23.13
N ARG A 239 -21.90 9.80 24.14
CA ARG A 239 -21.75 10.59 25.37
C ARG A 239 -20.56 10.19 26.23
N ASN A 240 -20.00 9.01 26.01
CA ASN A 240 -18.83 8.50 26.72
C ASN A 240 -17.51 8.79 25.96
N ASN A 241 -17.52 9.78 25.08
CA ASN A 241 -16.34 10.24 24.34
C ASN A 241 -15.75 9.16 23.42
N ILE A 242 -16.58 8.40 22.73
CA ILE A 242 -16.17 7.38 21.75
C ILE A 242 -16.62 7.83 20.36
N LEU A 243 -15.69 7.82 19.39
CA LEU A 243 -15.95 8.16 18.01
C LEU A 243 -16.41 6.92 17.24
N MET A 244 -17.59 6.99 16.66
CA MET A 244 -18.17 5.91 15.86
C MET A 244 -18.15 6.27 14.37
N ILE A 245 -17.72 5.35 13.54
CA ILE A 245 -17.50 5.55 12.11
C ILE A 245 -18.14 4.37 11.38
N ALA A 246 -18.97 4.64 10.37
CA ALA A 246 -19.70 3.60 9.65
C ALA A 246 -19.79 3.86 8.14
N ALA A 247 -19.97 2.76 7.40
CA ALA A 247 -20.08 2.75 5.95
C ALA A 247 -21.40 3.37 5.47
N ALA A 248 -21.32 4.34 4.55
CA ALA A 248 -22.50 5.05 4.02
C ALA A 248 -23.46 4.15 3.23
N GLY A 249 -22.97 3.01 2.72
CA GLY A 249 -23.73 2.03 1.95
C GLY A 249 -23.33 1.95 0.46
N ASN A 250 -23.73 0.86 -0.21
CA ASN A 250 -23.25 0.52 -1.55
C ASN A 250 -24.39 0.40 -2.58
N SER A 251 -25.46 1.18 -2.43
CA SER A 251 -26.60 1.17 -3.37
C SER A 251 -26.48 2.21 -4.50
N GLY A 252 -25.52 3.12 -4.44
CA GLY A 252 -25.28 4.14 -5.46
C GLY A 252 -26.37 5.21 -5.55
N ASP A 253 -27.23 5.32 -4.54
CA ASP A 253 -28.37 6.23 -4.51
C ASP A 253 -28.33 7.18 -3.28
N ALA A 254 -29.40 7.94 -3.05
CA ALA A 254 -29.52 8.85 -1.93
C ALA A 254 -30.21 8.21 -0.70
N SER A 255 -30.37 6.89 -0.66
CA SER A 255 -30.99 6.22 0.48
C SER A 255 -30.06 6.23 1.70
N HIS A 256 -30.67 6.26 2.87
CA HIS A 256 -29.95 6.20 4.14
C HIS A 256 -29.54 4.76 4.47
N SER A 257 -28.38 4.60 5.10
CA SER A 257 -27.90 3.35 5.65
C SER A 257 -27.61 3.54 7.14
N TYR A 258 -28.06 2.63 7.97
CA TYR A 258 -27.84 2.66 9.41
C TYR A 258 -26.88 1.54 9.83
N PRO A 259 -25.93 1.87 10.72
CA PRO A 259 -25.89 3.01 11.66
C PRO A 259 -25.29 4.32 11.11
N ALA A 260 -24.74 4.35 9.90
CA ALA A 260 -24.07 5.52 9.35
C ALA A 260 -24.93 6.81 9.34
N SER A 261 -26.24 6.68 9.21
CA SER A 261 -27.16 7.82 9.14
C SER A 261 -27.68 8.33 10.49
N TYR A 262 -27.13 7.84 11.62
CA TYR A 262 -27.39 8.48 12.92
C TYR A 262 -26.42 9.64 13.15
N ASP A 263 -26.91 10.77 13.68
CA ASP A 263 -26.14 12.01 13.89
C ASP A 263 -24.84 11.84 14.68
N SER A 264 -24.81 10.85 15.59
CA SER A 264 -23.64 10.54 16.42
C SER A 264 -22.58 9.67 15.72
N VAL A 265 -22.79 9.30 14.45
CA VAL A 265 -21.90 8.41 13.67
C VAL A 265 -21.32 9.20 12.51
N VAL A 266 -20.04 9.02 12.23
CA VAL A 266 -19.39 9.54 11.02
C VAL A 266 -19.72 8.61 9.86
N SER A 267 -20.45 9.09 8.87
CA SER A 267 -20.81 8.36 7.66
C SER A 267 -19.73 8.51 6.59
N VAL A 268 -19.22 7.40 6.07
CA VAL A 268 -18.08 7.39 5.14
C VAL A 268 -18.47 6.89 3.77
N ALA A 269 -18.33 7.75 2.75
CA ALA A 269 -18.45 7.40 1.34
C ALA A 269 -17.13 6.87 0.75
N ALA A 270 -17.21 6.19 -0.39
CA ALA A 270 -16.07 5.61 -1.07
C ALA A 270 -15.61 6.42 -2.28
N VAL A 271 -14.29 6.59 -2.42
CA VAL A 271 -13.63 7.11 -3.63
C VAL A 271 -12.66 6.09 -4.19
N ASP A 272 -12.32 6.25 -5.48
CA ASP A 272 -11.28 5.47 -6.15
C ASP A 272 -9.87 6.09 -5.95
N SER A 273 -8.86 5.49 -6.56
CA SER A 273 -7.45 5.90 -6.47
C SER A 273 -7.11 7.26 -7.08
N VAL A 274 -8.03 7.84 -7.86
CA VAL A 274 -7.94 9.21 -8.39
C VAL A 274 -8.98 10.16 -7.76
N LYS A 275 -9.49 9.79 -6.57
CA LYS A 275 -10.47 10.54 -5.76
C LYS A 275 -11.84 10.73 -6.43
N GLN A 276 -12.18 9.96 -7.49
CA GLN A 276 -13.52 9.99 -8.04
C GLN A 276 -14.47 9.22 -7.12
N HIS A 277 -15.66 9.78 -6.92
CA HIS A 277 -16.70 9.14 -6.11
C HIS A 277 -17.12 7.80 -6.75
N ALA A 278 -17.09 6.73 -5.96
CA ALA A 278 -17.44 5.40 -6.45
C ALA A 278 -18.93 5.32 -6.82
N SER A 279 -19.23 4.77 -8.00
CA SER A 279 -20.61 4.71 -8.53
C SER A 279 -21.59 3.96 -7.60
N PHE A 280 -21.10 2.99 -6.84
CA PHE A 280 -21.89 2.23 -5.85
C PHE A 280 -22.09 2.99 -4.53
N SER A 281 -21.26 3.98 -4.18
CA SER A 281 -21.33 4.66 -2.89
C SER A 281 -22.58 5.53 -2.78
N GLN A 282 -23.26 5.48 -1.63
CA GLN A 282 -24.41 6.33 -1.37
C GLN A 282 -24.04 7.82 -1.37
N ARG A 283 -25.00 8.65 -1.79
CA ARG A 283 -24.92 10.11 -1.89
C ARG A 283 -26.07 10.71 -1.09
N SER A 284 -25.99 10.63 0.21
CA SER A 284 -27.05 11.09 1.10
C SER A 284 -26.61 12.29 1.93
N SER A 285 -27.57 13.00 2.50
CA SER A 285 -27.30 14.14 3.39
C SER A 285 -26.56 13.77 4.68
N GLN A 286 -26.39 12.49 4.98
CA GLN A 286 -25.63 11.98 6.13
C GLN A 286 -24.18 11.63 5.79
N VAL A 287 -23.78 11.59 4.52
CA VAL A 287 -22.35 11.41 4.19
C VAL A 287 -21.57 12.56 4.79
N GLU A 288 -20.57 12.23 5.60
CA GLU A 288 -19.79 13.23 6.33
C GLU A 288 -18.38 13.38 5.81
N LEU A 289 -17.74 12.24 5.49
CA LEU A 289 -16.40 12.17 4.93
C LEU A 289 -16.38 11.12 3.82
N SER A 290 -15.36 11.18 3.00
CA SER A 290 -15.04 10.13 2.05
C SER A 290 -13.63 9.62 2.26
N ALA A 291 -13.37 8.40 1.77
CA ALA A 291 -12.06 7.75 1.86
C ALA A 291 -11.89 6.68 0.77
N PRO A 292 -10.66 6.18 0.54
CA PRO A 292 -10.38 5.12 -0.41
C PRO A 292 -11.26 3.89 -0.18
N GLY A 293 -12.03 3.50 -1.21
CA GLY A 293 -12.98 2.40 -1.10
C GLY A 293 -13.13 1.56 -2.36
N VAL A 294 -12.34 1.81 -3.40
CA VAL A 294 -12.38 1.05 -4.65
C VAL A 294 -11.05 0.33 -4.87
N GLY A 295 -11.07 -0.99 -5.03
CA GLY A 295 -9.85 -1.76 -5.25
C GLY A 295 -8.83 -1.64 -4.11
N VAL A 296 -9.29 -1.60 -2.87
CA VAL A 296 -8.42 -1.49 -1.69
C VAL A 296 -7.72 -2.82 -1.44
N PHE A 297 -6.39 -2.81 -1.49
CA PHE A 297 -5.53 -3.94 -1.17
C PHE A 297 -5.35 -4.06 0.35
N SER A 298 -5.66 -5.23 0.91
CA SER A 298 -5.49 -5.50 2.34
C SER A 298 -5.47 -6.99 2.64
N THR A 299 -5.26 -7.35 3.90
CA THR A 299 -5.18 -8.73 4.39
C THR A 299 -6.49 -9.48 4.28
N ILE A 300 -6.44 -10.77 4.01
CA ILE A 300 -7.54 -11.72 4.13
C ILE A 300 -7.02 -13.01 4.77
N PRO A 301 -7.87 -13.92 5.27
CA PRO A 301 -7.39 -15.16 5.84
C PRO A 301 -6.47 -15.94 4.90
N VAL A 302 -5.37 -16.45 5.42
CA VAL A 302 -4.32 -17.15 4.67
C VAL A 302 -4.90 -18.25 3.76
N GLY A 303 -4.47 -18.26 2.51
CA GLY A 303 -4.90 -19.21 1.48
C GLY A 303 -6.23 -18.85 0.79
N LYS A 304 -6.83 -17.68 1.10
CA LYS A 304 -8.03 -17.19 0.41
C LYS A 304 -7.75 -16.21 -0.72
N GLY A 305 -6.57 -15.57 -0.77
CA GLY A 305 -6.09 -14.81 -1.91
C GLY A 305 -5.55 -15.76 -2.99
N ARG A 306 -5.91 -15.54 -4.24
CA ARG A 306 -5.61 -16.51 -5.32
C ARG A 306 -5.05 -15.88 -6.58
N PHE A 307 -4.80 -14.60 -6.60
CA PHE A 307 -4.42 -13.89 -7.82
C PHE A 307 -3.11 -13.14 -7.64
N SER A 308 -2.34 -13.11 -8.71
CA SER A 308 -1.18 -12.23 -8.81
C SER A 308 -1.66 -10.78 -8.81
N LYS A 309 -0.98 -9.94 -8.06
CA LYS A 309 -1.30 -8.52 -7.90
C LYS A 309 -0.35 -7.68 -8.72
N PHE A 310 -0.88 -6.67 -9.37
CA PHE A 310 -0.16 -5.68 -10.17
C PHE A 310 -0.21 -4.32 -9.47
N ASN A 311 0.92 -3.66 -9.39
CA ASN A 311 1.05 -2.35 -8.77
C ASN A 311 1.75 -1.37 -9.72
N VAL A 312 1.24 -0.15 -9.81
CA VAL A 312 1.82 0.99 -10.53
C VAL A 312 2.12 2.08 -9.50
N MET A 313 3.36 2.51 -9.44
CA MET A 313 3.81 3.63 -8.61
C MET A 313 4.45 4.71 -9.49
N GLN A 314 4.00 5.94 -9.34
CA GLN A 314 4.53 7.11 -10.02
C GLN A 314 4.31 8.32 -9.11
N ASP A 315 5.36 9.00 -8.67
CA ASP A 315 5.32 10.13 -7.74
C ASP A 315 4.26 10.00 -6.63
N ASP A 316 3.13 10.72 -6.76
CA ASP A 316 2.05 10.76 -5.78
C ASP A 316 0.94 9.74 -6.02
N VAL A 317 1.05 8.89 -7.05
CA VAL A 317 0.01 7.90 -7.39
C VAL A 317 0.49 6.47 -7.21
N ASN A 318 -0.42 5.64 -6.71
CA ASN A 318 -0.20 4.23 -6.50
C ASN A 318 -1.48 3.47 -6.89
N PHE A 319 -1.46 2.78 -8.03
CA PHE A 319 -2.60 2.01 -8.53
C PHE A 319 -2.36 0.53 -8.30
N GLN A 320 -3.36 -0.16 -7.80
CA GLN A 320 -3.26 -1.57 -7.41
C GLN A 320 -4.42 -2.38 -7.97
N HIS A 321 -4.10 -3.43 -8.74
CA HIS A 321 -5.06 -4.26 -9.44
C HIS A 321 -4.63 -5.73 -9.45
N TYR A 322 -5.46 -6.58 -10.04
CA TYR A 322 -5.05 -7.92 -10.43
C TYR A 322 -4.07 -7.85 -11.60
N ALA A 323 -3.00 -8.64 -11.53
CA ALA A 323 -2.11 -8.80 -12.67
C ALA A 323 -2.81 -9.59 -13.79
N LEU A 324 -2.36 -9.41 -15.03
CA LEU A 324 -2.77 -10.28 -16.12
C LEU A 324 -2.04 -11.62 -16.02
N ASP A 325 -2.78 -12.73 -16.17
CA ASP A 325 -2.21 -14.07 -16.15
C ASP A 325 -1.18 -14.22 -17.28
N GLY A 326 0.02 -14.70 -16.95
CA GLY A 326 1.15 -14.80 -17.86
C GLY A 326 2.20 -13.70 -17.70
N SER A 327 1.94 -12.68 -16.90
CA SER A 327 2.92 -11.66 -16.55
C SER A 327 4.10 -12.24 -15.77
N ARG A 328 5.29 -11.68 -15.97
CA ARG A 328 6.46 -11.98 -15.13
C ARG A 328 6.28 -11.38 -13.74
N PHE A 329 6.62 -12.15 -12.71
CA PHE A 329 6.78 -11.62 -11.35
C PHE A 329 8.01 -10.72 -11.23
N GLY A 330 7.95 -9.75 -10.36
CA GLY A 330 9.03 -8.82 -10.07
C GLY A 330 8.65 -7.37 -10.33
N SER A 331 9.65 -6.48 -10.32
CA SER A 331 9.48 -5.04 -10.51
C SER A 331 10.36 -4.53 -11.65
N VAL A 332 9.89 -3.52 -12.35
CA VAL A 332 10.65 -2.74 -13.34
C VAL A 332 10.32 -1.27 -13.22
N THR A 333 11.31 -0.42 -13.49
CA THR A 333 11.17 1.04 -13.52
C THR A 333 11.63 1.56 -14.86
N GLY A 334 10.89 2.50 -15.43
CA GLY A 334 11.22 3.13 -16.70
C GLY A 334 10.33 4.34 -16.98
N GLU A 335 10.70 5.12 -17.97
CA GLU A 335 9.89 6.24 -18.48
C GLU A 335 8.58 5.70 -19.08
N LEU A 336 7.44 6.31 -18.72
CA LEU A 336 6.13 5.94 -19.27
C LEU A 336 5.94 6.56 -20.65
N VAL A 337 5.60 5.74 -21.65
CA VAL A 337 5.38 6.16 -23.03
C VAL A 337 4.04 5.69 -23.56
N ASP A 338 3.31 6.55 -24.27
CA ASP A 338 2.06 6.17 -24.95
C ASP A 338 2.38 5.38 -26.21
N CYS A 339 1.87 4.17 -26.27
CA CYS A 339 1.95 3.28 -27.44
C CYS A 339 0.56 3.07 -28.10
N GLY A 340 -0.36 4.00 -27.90
CA GLY A 340 -1.68 3.99 -28.47
C GLY A 340 -2.41 2.68 -28.19
N ARG A 341 -2.86 1.98 -29.22
CA ARG A 341 -3.54 0.68 -29.08
C ARG A 341 -2.59 -0.52 -29.13
N GLY A 342 -1.29 -0.31 -29.24
CA GLY A 342 -0.29 -1.38 -29.32
C GLY A 342 -0.51 -2.32 -30.53
N THR A 343 -1.05 -1.80 -31.63
CA THR A 343 -1.28 -2.54 -32.89
C THR A 343 -0.17 -2.29 -33.91
N GLU A 344 0.64 -1.29 -33.68
CA GLU A 344 1.78 -0.89 -34.51
C GLU A 344 3.00 -0.65 -33.60
N SER A 345 4.19 -0.59 -34.20
CA SER A 345 5.43 -0.30 -33.47
C SER A 345 5.36 1.05 -32.78
N CYS A 346 5.76 1.08 -31.53
CA CYS A 346 5.88 2.28 -30.69
C CYS A 346 7.17 3.06 -30.96
N GLY A 347 8.03 2.52 -31.83
CA GLY A 347 9.39 3.00 -32.03
C GLY A 347 10.37 2.42 -31.02
N ASP A 348 11.51 3.08 -30.82
CA ASP A 348 12.48 2.62 -29.83
C ASP A 348 12.01 3.00 -28.41
N VAL A 349 11.50 2.02 -27.69
CA VAL A 349 11.09 2.14 -26.29
C VAL A 349 12.01 1.33 -25.35
N THR A 350 13.27 1.15 -25.75
CA THR A 350 14.27 0.40 -24.97
C THR A 350 14.35 0.92 -23.54
N GLY A 351 14.07 0.03 -22.57
CA GLY A 351 14.09 0.34 -21.14
C GLY A 351 12.90 1.15 -20.63
N LYS A 352 11.86 1.36 -21.45
CA LYS A 352 10.67 2.14 -21.10
C LYS A 352 9.47 1.22 -20.78
N ILE A 353 8.43 1.81 -20.22
CA ILE A 353 7.15 1.18 -19.92
C ILE A 353 6.13 1.66 -20.92
N CYS A 354 5.52 0.72 -21.64
CA CYS A 354 4.49 1.02 -22.64
C CYS A 354 3.12 1.17 -21.99
N LEU A 355 2.48 2.31 -22.15
CA LEU A 355 1.06 2.50 -21.84
C LEU A 355 0.26 2.22 -23.11
N VAL A 356 -0.62 1.19 -23.09
CA VAL A 356 -1.42 0.78 -24.25
C VAL A 356 -2.91 0.78 -23.92
N GLU A 357 -3.74 1.18 -24.87
CA GLU A 357 -5.20 1.16 -24.70
C GLU A 357 -5.79 -0.22 -25.03
N ARG A 358 -6.80 -0.64 -24.28
CA ARG A 358 -7.65 -1.80 -24.56
C ARG A 358 -8.33 -1.65 -25.93
N GLY A 359 -8.56 -2.77 -26.64
CA GLY A 359 -9.33 -2.84 -27.89
C GLY A 359 -8.48 -3.16 -29.12
N ASP A 360 -9.13 -3.43 -30.24
CA ASP A 360 -8.64 -3.72 -31.59
C ASP A 360 -7.76 -4.98 -31.74
N SER A 361 -7.03 -5.41 -30.70
CA SER A 361 -6.19 -6.62 -30.72
C SER A 361 -6.21 -7.32 -29.36
N PRO A 362 -5.88 -8.61 -29.32
CA PRO A 362 -5.69 -9.33 -28.05
C PRO A 362 -4.57 -8.73 -27.20
N PHE A 363 -4.67 -8.86 -25.88
CA PHE A 363 -3.67 -8.32 -24.95
C PHE A 363 -2.25 -8.84 -25.21
N TYR A 364 -2.12 -10.13 -25.54
CA TYR A 364 -0.80 -10.71 -25.83
C TYR A 364 -0.11 -10.02 -27.01
N SER A 365 -0.85 -9.62 -28.07
CA SER A 365 -0.24 -8.94 -29.22
C SER A 365 0.30 -7.56 -28.87
N LYS A 366 -0.34 -6.85 -27.92
CA LYS A 366 0.12 -5.55 -27.42
C LYS A 366 1.41 -5.69 -26.61
N VAL A 367 1.49 -6.77 -25.82
CA VAL A 367 2.68 -7.08 -25.02
C VAL A 367 3.85 -7.47 -25.92
N GLU A 368 3.62 -8.37 -26.90
CA GLU A 368 4.63 -8.78 -27.87
C GLU A 368 5.17 -7.59 -28.69
N GLN A 369 4.31 -6.62 -29.04
CA GLN A 369 4.75 -5.43 -29.75
C GLN A 369 5.67 -4.54 -28.89
N CYS A 370 5.31 -4.26 -27.64
CA CYS A 370 6.16 -3.51 -26.72
C CYS A 370 7.49 -4.23 -26.45
N GLU A 371 7.47 -5.56 -26.30
CA GLU A 371 8.68 -6.38 -26.10
C GLU A 371 9.60 -6.32 -27.33
N ALA A 372 9.03 -6.39 -28.55
CA ALA A 372 9.76 -6.28 -29.81
C ALA A 372 10.42 -4.89 -29.98
N ASP A 373 9.80 -3.84 -29.46
CA ASP A 373 10.30 -2.46 -29.51
C ASP A 373 11.29 -2.15 -28.34
N GLY A 374 11.60 -3.14 -27.48
CA GLY A 374 12.59 -3.06 -26.40
C GLY A 374 12.04 -2.59 -25.06
N GLY A 375 10.71 -2.52 -24.89
CA GLY A 375 10.08 -2.17 -23.62
C GLY A 375 10.37 -3.17 -22.50
N VAL A 376 10.32 -2.71 -21.26
CA VAL A 376 10.58 -3.54 -20.06
C VAL A 376 9.32 -3.91 -19.29
N GLY A 377 8.20 -3.24 -19.60
CA GLY A 377 6.91 -3.50 -18.98
C GLY A 377 5.75 -2.87 -19.75
N VAL A 378 4.53 -3.32 -19.46
CA VAL A 378 3.31 -2.85 -20.14
C VAL A 378 2.21 -2.57 -19.13
N ILE A 379 1.59 -1.41 -19.25
CA ILE A 379 0.34 -1.05 -18.58
C ILE A 379 -0.77 -1.03 -19.62
N ILE A 380 -1.80 -1.87 -19.46
CA ILE A 380 -2.99 -1.84 -20.31
C ILE A 380 -4.06 -0.98 -19.64
N ARG A 381 -4.32 0.20 -20.19
CA ARG A 381 -5.40 1.04 -19.68
C ARG A 381 -6.76 0.59 -20.21
N ASN A 382 -7.70 0.43 -19.30
CA ASN A 382 -9.09 0.15 -19.65
C ASN A 382 -9.73 1.39 -20.32
N ASN A 383 -10.69 1.18 -21.19
CA ASN A 383 -11.46 2.25 -21.85
C ASN A 383 -12.97 2.13 -21.61
N ILE A 384 -13.34 1.29 -20.64
CA ILE A 384 -14.70 1.16 -20.11
C ILE A 384 -14.60 1.09 -18.58
N GLU A 385 -15.68 1.38 -17.88
CA GLU A 385 -15.74 1.27 -16.41
C GLU A 385 -15.51 -0.16 -15.92
N GLY A 386 -14.90 -0.30 -14.73
CA GLY A 386 -14.63 -1.56 -14.06
C GLY A 386 -13.22 -2.09 -14.26
N GLU A 387 -12.90 -3.13 -13.49
CA GLU A 387 -11.60 -3.80 -13.58
C GLU A 387 -11.41 -4.53 -14.91
N LEU A 388 -10.16 -4.60 -15.34
CA LEU A 388 -9.77 -5.37 -16.50
C LEU A 388 -8.96 -6.58 -16.00
N VAL A 389 -9.53 -7.75 -16.16
CA VAL A 389 -8.87 -9.04 -15.90
C VAL A 389 -8.72 -9.80 -17.23
N GLY A 390 -7.69 -10.59 -17.35
CA GLY A 390 -7.45 -11.37 -18.57
C GLY A 390 -6.15 -12.15 -18.51
N ASN A 391 -5.84 -12.82 -19.61
CA ASN A 391 -4.61 -13.55 -19.77
C ASN A 391 -3.82 -13.05 -20.98
N ILE A 392 -2.52 -13.24 -20.90
CA ILE A 392 -1.54 -13.02 -21.97
C ILE A 392 -0.70 -14.30 -22.13
N ASN A 393 0.02 -14.39 -23.24
CA ASN A 393 1.04 -15.43 -23.36
C ASN A 393 2.13 -15.18 -22.28
N PRO A 394 2.79 -16.23 -21.74
CA PRO A 394 3.93 -16.03 -20.84
C PRO A 394 4.96 -15.10 -21.48
N THR A 395 5.34 -14.05 -20.76
CA THR A 395 6.25 -13.00 -21.26
C THR A 395 7.40 -12.75 -20.27
N THR A 396 8.47 -12.13 -20.77
CA THR A 396 9.56 -11.64 -19.93
C THR A 396 9.27 -10.26 -19.31
N LEU A 397 8.18 -9.62 -19.71
CA LEU A 397 7.77 -8.30 -19.22
C LEU A 397 6.91 -8.39 -17.95
N VAL A 398 6.95 -7.34 -17.15
CA VAL A 398 5.97 -7.08 -16.08
C VAL A 398 4.75 -6.43 -16.71
N VAL A 399 3.58 -7.04 -16.58
CA VAL A 399 2.35 -6.62 -17.30
C VAL A 399 1.16 -6.60 -16.37
N GLY A 400 0.36 -5.55 -16.45
CA GLY A 400 -0.92 -5.46 -15.77
C GLY A 400 -1.85 -4.47 -16.42
N ALA A 401 -3.01 -4.30 -15.83
CA ALA A 401 -4.02 -3.38 -16.32
C ALA A 401 -4.44 -2.40 -15.22
N VAL A 402 -4.89 -1.21 -15.63
CA VAL A 402 -5.44 -0.17 -14.76
C VAL A 402 -6.85 0.19 -15.19
N MET A 403 -7.63 0.77 -14.29
CA MET A 403 -8.98 1.24 -14.59
C MET A 403 -8.96 2.43 -15.58
N MET A 404 -10.13 2.74 -16.13
CA MET A 404 -10.26 3.82 -17.13
C MET A 404 -9.75 5.17 -16.60
N ASN A 405 -10.18 5.59 -15.41
CA ASN A 405 -9.80 6.88 -14.83
C ASN A 405 -8.30 6.95 -14.52
N GLU A 406 -7.72 5.87 -14.02
CA GLU A 406 -6.29 5.76 -13.74
C GLU A 406 -5.46 5.80 -15.04
N GLY A 407 -5.96 5.10 -16.08
CA GLY A 407 -5.35 5.16 -17.41
C GLY A 407 -5.37 6.57 -18.01
N LEU A 408 -6.44 7.33 -17.81
CA LEU A 408 -6.52 8.73 -18.21
C LEU A 408 -5.53 9.59 -17.41
N HIS A 409 -5.42 9.37 -16.11
CA HIS A 409 -4.44 10.06 -15.26
C HIS A 409 -3.00 9.76 -15.73
N LEU A 410 -2.66 8.50 -16.03
CA LEU A 410 -1.35 8.14 -16.56
C LEU A 410 -1.05 8.78 -17.92
N MET A 411 -2.06 9.04 -18.75
CA MET A 411 -1.89 9.79 -20.01
C MET A 411 -1.45 11.25 -19.80
N GLU A 412 -1.80 11.84 -18.66
CA GLU A 412 -1.36 13.18 -18.28
C GLU A 412 0.08 13.19 -17.74
N GLN A 413 0.61 12.02 -17.38
CA GLN A 413 1.90 11.80 -16.73
C GLN A 413 2.94 11.16 -17.65
N LEU A 414 2.73 11.17 -18.97
CA LEU A 414 3.69 10.62 -19.94
C LEU A 414 5.06 11.27 -19.81
N GLY A 415 6.11 10.47 -19.97
CA GLY A 415 7.50 10.91 -19.83
C GLY A 415 8.04 10.86 -18.39
N GLN A 416 7.19 10.59 -17.40
CA GLN A 416 7.60 10.42 -16.01
C GLN A 416 8.18 9.03 -15.76
N GLU A 417 9.08 8.93 -14.78
CA GLU A 417 9.57 7.65 -14.29
C GLU A 417 8.44 6.92 -13.55
N THR A 418 8.15 5.70 -13.99
CA THR A 418 7.08 4.86 -13.46
C THR A 418 7.65 3.52 -13.04
N THR A 419 7.27 3.03 -11.88
CA THR A 419 7.58 1.67 -11.42
C THR A 419 6.34 0.80 -11.50
N ILE A 420 6.46 -0.37 -12.12
CA ILE A 420 5.41 -1.40 -12.11
C ILE A 420 5.94 -2.69 -11.50
N SER A 421 5.08 -3.39 -10.77
CA SER A 421 5.45 -4.65 -10.13
C SER A 421 4.29 -5.65 -10.14
N VAL A 422 4.65 -6.95 -10.17
CA VAL A 422 3.70 -8.06 -10.03
C VAL A 422 4.21 -9.01 -8.97
N ALA A 423 3.36 -9.32 -7.99
CA ALA A 423 3.64 -10.29 -6.95
C ALA A 423 2.41 -11.16 -6.66
N GLU A 424 2.62 -12.35 -6.09
CA GLU A 424 1.56 -13.26 -5.68
C GLU A 424 1.33 -13.13 -4.16
N PHE A 425 0.06 -12.92 -3.78
CA PHE A 425 -0.37 -12.92 -2.39
C PHE A 425 -1.52 -13.89 -2.20
N THR A 426 -1.34 -14.88 -1.34
CA THR A 426 -2.37 -15.87 -0.99
C THR A 426 -3.16 -15.51 0.26
N ASP A 427 -2.77 -14.45 0.93
CA ASP A 427 -3.27 -13.93 2.19
C ASP A 427 -3.68 -12.44 2.12
N HIS A 428 -3.68 -11.86 0.93
CA HIS A 428 -4.15 -10.51 0.64
C HIS A 428 -5.07 -10.51 -0.58
N ASP A 429 -5.99 -9.54 -0.64
CA ASP A 429 -6.86 -9.36 -1.80
C ASP A 429 -7.39 -7.93 -1.91
N PHE A 430 -7.95 -7.62 -3.08
CA PHE A 430 -8.65 -6.37 -3.33
C PHE A 430 -10.13 -6.49 -2.97
N LYS A 431 -10.66 -5.46 -2.32
CA LYS A 431 -12.10 -5.32 -2.10
C LYS A 431 -12.55 -3.89 -2.39
N SER A 432 -13.81 -3.77 -2.84
CA SER A 432 -14.45 -2.47 -3.08
C SER A 432 -15.71 -2.34 -2.24
N GLY A 433 -15.95 -1.16 -1.70
CA GLY A 433 -17.12 -0.85 -0.88
C GLY A 433 -16.86 0.33 0.05
N THR A 434 -17.92 0.97 0.53
CA THR A 434 -17.84 1.92 1.64
C THR A 434 -17.32 1.25 2.92
N SER A 435 -17.43 -0.09 2.99
CA SER A 435 -16.80 -0.93 4.00
C SER A 435 -15.28 -0.85 4.02
N MET A 436 -14.62 -0.56 2.88
CA MET A 436 -13.17 -0.38 2.78
C MET A 436 -12.77 1.07 3.02
N ALA A 437 -13.66 2.01 2.75
CA ALA A 437 -13.46 3.43 3.07
C ALA A 437 -13.49 3.70 4.59
N THR A 438 -14.41 3.08 5.30
CA THR A 438 -14.62 3.22 6.75
C THR A 438 -13.35 3.00 7.59
N PRO A 439 -12.58 1.91 7.41
CA PRO A 439 -11.36 1.66 8.18
C PRO A 439 -10.25 2.69 7.93
N HIS A 440 -10.18 3.30 6.74
CA HIS A 440 -9.25 4.41 6.51
C HIS A 440 -9.55 5.58 7.46
N VAL A 441 -10.83 5.99 7.56
CA VAL A 441 -11.24 7.05 8.49
C VAL A 441 -11.01 6.64 9.94
N SER A 442 -11.24 5.38 10.29
CA SER A 442 -11.04 4.85 11.65
C SER A 442 -9.56 4.86 12.05
N GLY A 443 -8.67 4.44 11.14
CA GLY A 443 -7.23 4.48 11.34
C GLY A 443 -6.71 5.92 11.44
N VAL A 444 -7.14 6.80 10.54
CA VAL A 444 -6.78 8.23 10.57
C VAL A 444 -7.26 8.88 11.87
N ALA A 445 -8.48 8.60 12.32
CA ALA A 445 -8.98 9.10 13.60
C ALA A 445 -8.10 8.65 14.77
N ALA A 446 -7.69 7.38 14.81
CA ALA A 446 -6.79 6.87 15.84
C ALA A 446 -5.41 7.55 15.80
N VAL A 447 -4.81 7.72 14.60
CA VAL A 447 -3.53 8.42 14.43
C VAL A 447 -3.62 9.87 14.91
N VAL A 448 -4.60 10.61 14.44
CA VAL A 448 -4.79 12.02 14.81
C VAL A 448 -5.03 12.15 16.31
N TRP A 449 -5.90 11.31 16.87
CA TRP A 449 -6.21 11.36 18.30
C TRP A 449 -5.03 10.97 19.19
N SER A 450 -4.17 10.07 18.74
CA SER A 450 -2.94 9.70 19.46
C SER A 450 -1.97 10.88 19.63
N ASN A 451 -1.97 11.81 18.69
CA ASN A 451 -1.16 13.03 18.74
C ASN A 451 -1.77 14.12 19.65
N PHE A 452 -3.07 14.03 19.95
CA PHE A 452 -3.81 15.00 20.77
C PHE A 452 -4.74 14.28 21.75
N PRO A 453 -4.20 13.55 22.74
CA PRO A 453 -5.00 12.73 23.66
C PRO A 453 -5.95 13.54 24.54
N GLU A 454 -5.76 14.85 24.66
CA GLU A 454 -6.63 15.77 25.38
C GLU A 454 -7.90 16.12 24.59
N CYS A 455 -7.96 15.86 23.29
CA CYS A 455 -9.12 16.14 22.48
C CYS A 455 -10.28 15.19 22.79
N THR A 456 -11.49 15.68 22.65
CA THR A 456 -12.68 14.82 22.70
C THR A 456 -12.95 14.17 21.34
N ALA A 457 -13.75 13.10 21.32
CA ALA A 457 -14.22 12.44 20.09
C ALA A 457 -14.83 13.47 19.11
N ASN A 458 -15.63 14.41 19.63
CA ASN A 458 -16.21 15.46 18.80
C ASN A 458 -15.14 16.45 18.28
N GLY A 459 -14.10 16.74 19.09
CA GLY A 459 -12.98 17.58 18.64
C GLY A 459 -12.20 16.94 17.49
N ILE A 460 -11.92 15.63 17.58
CA ILE A 460 -11.30 14.86 16.49
C ILE A 460 -12.22 14.86 15.25
N ARG A 461 -13.51 14.53 15.41
CA ARG A 461 -14.49 14.56 14.29
C ARG A 461 -14.50 15.91 13.58
N LEU A 462 -14.48 17.01 14.33
CA LEU A 462 -14.44 18.36 13.76
C LEU A 462 -13.15 18.62 12.98
N ALA A 463 -12.00 18.20 13.51
CA ALA A 463 -10.72 18.37 12.84
C ALA A 463 -10.68 17.59 11.53
N LEU A 464 -11.14 16.33 11.53
CA LEU A 464 -11.21 15.50 10.31
C LEU A 464 -12.06 16.15 9.23
N ARG A 465 -13.21 16.76 9.60
CA ARG A 465 -14.08 17.48 8.66
C ARG A 465 -13.44 18.76 8.13
N ALA A 466 -12.86 19.54 9.04
CA ALA A 466 -12.32 20.86 8.69
C ALA A 466 -11.04 20.80 7.85
N SER A 467 -10.37 19.67 7.85
CA SER A 467 -9.11 19.45 7.13
C SER A 467 -9.21 18.43 5.98
N ALA A 468 -10.42 17.95 5.70
CA ALA A 468 -10.66 17.05 4.58
C ALA A 468 -10.29 17.72 3.24
N ASP A 469 -9.80 16.91 2.31
CA ASP A 469 -9.50 17.36 0.95
C ASP A 469 -10.80 17.47 0.16
N ASP A 470 -11.28 18.70 0.00
CA ASP A 470 -12.57 19.02 -0.62
C ASP A 470 -12.61 18.55 -2.07
N GLN A 471 -13.60 17.74 -2.41
CA GLN A 471 -13.82 17.17 -3.72
C GLN A 471 -15.27 17.41 -4.16
N GLY A 472 -15.52 17.49 -5.45
CA GLY A 472 -16.86 17.73 -5.96
C GLY A 472 -17.28 19.20 -5.93
N GLU A 473 -18.46 19.51 -5.37
CA GLU A 473 -18.92 20.87 -5.17
C GLU A 473 -18.23 21.49 -3.96
N ALA A 474 -17.77 22.72 -4.07
CA ALA A 474 -17.00 23.38 -3.01
C ALA A 474 -17.74 23.42 -1.66
N GLY A 475 -17.10 22.92 -0.62
CA GLY A 475 -17.64 22.75 0.71
C GLY A 475 -18.36 21.42 0.89
N TYR A 476 -19.39 21.40 1.72
CA TYR A 476 -20.14 20.16 1.96
C TYR A 476 -21.04 19.79 0.78
N ASP A 477 -20.92 18.55 0.30
CA ASP A 477 -21.85 17.96 -0.66
C ASP A 477 -22.30 16.54 -0.25
N HIS A 478 -23.31 15.98 -0.92
CA HIS A 478 -23.88 14.68 -0.57
C HIS A 478 -23.08 13.47 -1.06
N ALA A 479 -22.10 13.66 -1.95
CA ALA A 479 -21.28 12.59 -2.50
C ALA A 479 -20.00 12.39 -1.68
N TYR A 480 -19.31 13.48 -1.36
CA TYR A 480 -18.03 13.45 -0.68
C TYR A 480 -18.11 13.86 0.81
N GLY A 481 -19.26 14.38 1.25
CA GLY A 481 -19.36 15.01 2.56
C GLY A 481 -18.53 16.29 2.60
N TRP A 482 -17.61 16.40 3.54
CA TRP A 482 -16.62 17.48 3.63
C TRP A 482 -15.36 17.24 2.79
N GLY A 483 -15.24 16.07 2.16
CA GLY A 483 -14.11 15.68 1.34
C GLY A 483 -13.40 14.40 1.81
N VAL A 484 -12.26 14.10 1.19
CA VAL A 484 -11.42 12.93 1.50
C VAL A 484 -10.61 13.20 2.76
N VAL A 485 -10.71 12.31 3.74
CA VAL A 485 -10.02 12.41 5.03
C VAL A 485 -8.51 12.52 4.86
N GLN A 486 -7.84 13.38 5.67
CA GLN A 486 -6.41 13.67 5.59
C GLN A 486 -5.77 13.69 6.98
N ALA A 487 -4.87 12.73 7.27
CA ALA A 487 -4.26 12.59 8.59
C ALA A 487 -3.36 13.79 8.94
N LYS A 488 -2.43 14.14 8.05
CA LYS A 488 -1.48 15.25 8.29
C LYS A 488 -2.20 16.59 8.40
N ALA A 489 -3.14 16.86 7.50
CA ALA A 489 -3.90 18.10 7.54
C ALA A 489 -4.74 18.23 8.82
N ALA A 490 -5.28 17.11 9.35
CA ALA A 490 -6.00 17.12 10.62
C ALA A 490 -5.08 17.40 11.83
N VAL A 491 -3.88 16.83 11.83
CA VAL A 491 -2.86 17.14 12.85
C VAL A 491 -2.46 18.62 12.80
N ASP A 492 -2.23 19.16 11.60
CA ASP A 492 -1.89 20.57 11.43
C ASP A 492 -3.03 21.48 11.88
N TYR A 493 -4.28 21.13 11.51
CA TYR A 493 -5.46 21.88 11.93
C TYR A 493 -5.59 21.96 13.45
N ILE A 494 -5.45 20.83 14.18
CA ILE A 494 -5.52 20.84 15.65
C ILE A 494 -4.35 21.62 16.25
N SER A 495 -3.14 21.48 15.69
CA SER A 495 -1.96 22.22 16.14
C SER A 495 -2.15 23.74 16.04
N GLU A 496 -2.87 24.22 15.02
CA GLU A 496 -3.11 25.65 14.80
C GLU A 496 -4.34 26.18 15.57
N HIS A 497 -5.43 25.38 15.62
CA HIS A 497 -6.73 25.83 16.09
C HIS A 497 -7.17 25.19 17.43
N GLY A 498 -6.46 24.16 17.89
CA GLY A 498 -6.88 23.34 19.03
C GLY A 498 -8.03 22.38 18.69
N CYS A 499 -8.52 21.68 19.71
CA CYS A 499 -9.60 20.68 19.58
C CYS A 499 -11.02 21.31 19.50
N SER A 500 -11.15 22.61 19.54
CA SER A 500 -12.45 23.31 19.52
C SER A 500 -12.64 24.00 18.19
N ALA A 501 -13.82 23.86 17.59
CA ALA A 501 -14.12 24.60 16.37
C ALA A 501 -14.02 26.12 16.59
N PRO A 502 -13.41 26.88 15.68
CA PRO A 502 -13.54 28.32 15.68
C PRO A 502 -15.02 28.70 15.65
N LYS A 503 -15.43 29.67 16.48
CA LYS A 503 -16.81 30.18 16.48
C LYS A 503 -17.12 30.71 15.07
N GLY A 504 -17.83 29.93 14.26
CA GLY A 504 -18.26 30.33 12.91
C GLY A 504 -18.23 29.28 11.82
N VAL A 505 -17.51 28.16 11.97
CA VAL A 505 -17.35 27.13 10.93
C VAL A 505 -18.51 26.09 10.90
N LEU A 506 -19.41 26.09 11.88
CA LEU A 506 -20.47 25.09 12.01
C LEU A 506 -21.85 25.57 11.55
N ARG A 507 -21.96 26.30 10.43
CA ARG A 507 -23.26 26.61 9.82
C ARG A 507 -23.32 26.17 8.37
N GLY A 508 -23.41 24.86 8.16
CA GLY A 508 -23.82 24.25 6.92
C GLY A 508 -24.41 22.89 7.26
N GLY A 509 -25.70 22.80 7.45
CA GLY A 509 -26.40 21.56 7.76
C GLY A 509 -27.25 21.55 9.01
N ASP A 510 -27.75 22.70 9.45
CA ASP A 510 -28.88 22.75 10.40
C ASP A 510 -30.19 22.75 9.58
N GLY A 511 -30.54 21.58 9.07
CA GLY A 511 -31.85 21.30 8.51
C GLY A 511 -32.86 21.20 9.66
N SER A 512 -33.53 22.30 9.91
CA SER A 512 -34.70 22.38 10.77
C SER A 512 -35.58 21.12 10.72
N ALA A 513 -35.90 20.63 11.92
CA ALA A 513 -36.95 19.68 12.19
C ALA A 513 -38.26 19.97 11.41
N HIS A 514 -38.79 18.92 10.78
CA HIS A 514 -40.21 18.61 10.67
C HIS A 514 -40.43 17.10 10.69
#